data_103dbf4030c7e01a0a2b3cc7287edd54
#
_entry.id   103dbf4030c7e01a0a2b3cc7287edd54
#
_cell.length_a   1.000
_cell.length_b   1.000
_cell.length_c   1.000
_cell.angle_alpha   90.00
_cell.angle_beta   90.00
_cell.angle_gamma   90.00
#
_symmetry.space_group_name_H-M   'P 1'
#
loop_
_entity.id
_entity.type
_entity.pdbx_description
1 polymer ?
#
loop_
_entity_poly.entity_id
_entity_poly.type
_entity_poly.pdbx_seq_one_letter_code
_entity_poly.pdbx_strand_id
1 'polypeptide(L)'
;LNVTDTAILLLNGQYGPEVGTQNHFRYTEKLGKPVIFLVNQLDHEKCDYDMVLEQLRSAYGSKVVPVQYPLATGPNFNSLIDVLLMKKYSWGPEGGAPTIEDVPAEEMEKATELHKALVEAAAEHDESLMEKFFEQESLTEDEMREGIRKGLASRGMFPVFCVCAGKDMGVRRLMEFLGNVVPFVDEMPPVHNTRGEVVKPDPNGPTSLYFFKTAVEPHIGDVQYFKVMSGKVHEGEDFTNADRGSKERIAQIYACAGANRIKVEEMVAGDIG
;
A
#
# COMPACT_ATOMS: atom_id res chain seq x y z
N LEU A 1 1.52 -10.44 6.39
CA LEU A 1 0.59 -10.47 5.25
C LEU A 1 -0.83 -10.97 5.60
N ASN A 2 -0.99 -11.79 6.64
CA ASN A 2 -2.32 -12.29 7.05
C ASN A 2 -3.25 -11.19 7.60
N VAL A 3 -2.69 -10.07 8.06
CA VAL A 3 -3.44 -8.97 8.69
C VAL A 3 -3.47 -7.70 7.87
N THR A 4 -2.65 -7.59 6.84
CA THR A 4 -2.63 -6.44 5.94
C THR A 4 -3.50 -6.69 4.71
N ASP A 5 -4.09 -5.65 4.16
CA ASP A 5 -4.94 -5.75 2.97
C ASP A 5 -4.14 -5.44 1.70
N THR A 6 -3.18 -4.54 1.77
CA THR A 6 -2.21 -4.22 0.70
C THR A 6 -0.78 -4.40 1.21
N ALA A 7 0.12 -4.89 0.37
CA ALA A 7 1.54 -5.06 0.67
C ALA A 7 2.38 -4.02 -0.07
N ILE A 8 3.29 -3.36 0.65
CA ILE A 8 4.33 -2.53 0.05
C ILE A 8 5.62 -3.34 0.05
N LEU A 9 6.15 -3.64 -1.12
CA LEU A 9 7.45 -4.28 -1.29
C LEU A 9 8.52 -3.22 -1.49
N LEU A 10 9.32 -3.03 -0.45
CA LEU A 10 10.40 -2.07 -0.42
C LEU A 10 11.62 -2.61 -1.15
N LEU A 11 12.17 -1.84 -2.08
CA LEU A 11 13.33 -2.18 -2.90
C LEU A 11 14.47 -1.23 -2.61
N ASN A 12 15.68 -1.74 -2.59
CA ASN A 12 16.87 -0.91 -2.59
C ASN A 12 17.15 -0.42 -4.01
N GLY A 13 17.29 0.91 -4.19
CA GLY A 13 17.55 1.51 -5.50
C GLY A 13 18.88 1.10 -6.15
N GLN A 14 19.80 0.52 -5.37
CA GLN A 14 21.07 0.01 -5.88
C GLN A 14 20.97 -1.43 -6.42
N TYR A 15 20.15 -2.27 -5.78
CA TYR A 15 20.14 -3.72 -6.05
C TYR A 15 18.88 -4.20 -6.77
N GLY A 16 17.80 -3.41 -6.71
CA GLY A 16 16.51 -3.83 -7.24
C GLY A 16 15.85 -4.97 -6.48
N PRO A 17 15.10 -5.86 -7.17
CA PRO A 17 14.42 -6.98 -6.54
C PRO A 17 15.41 -8.09 -6.16
N GLU A 18 15.55 -8.33 -4.86
CA GLU A 18 16.40 -9.36 -4.27
C GLU A 18 15.58 -10.63 -3.93
N VAL A 19 16.26 -11.67 -3.43
CA VAL A 19 15.61 -12.94 -3.01
C VAL A 19 14.50 -12.70 -1.99
N GLY A 20 14.68 -11.75 -1.06
CA GLY A 20 13.65 -11.32 -0.11
C GLY A 20 12.40 -10.78 -0.79
N THR A 21 12.57 -9.95 -1.80
CA THR A 21 11.47 -9.40 -2.62
C THR A 21 10.70 -10.51 -3.32
N GLN A 22 11.40 -11.46 -3.96
CA GLN A 22 10.77 -12.58 -4.66
C GLN A 22 9.97 -13.47 -3.70
N ASN A 23 10.52 -13.78 -2.52
CA ASN A 23 9.83 -14.57 -1.51
C ASN A 23 8.57 -13.86 -0.99
N HIS A 24 8.67 -12.58 -0.66
CA HIS A 24 7.51 -11.81 -0.21
C HIS A 24 6.45 -11.68 -1.32
N PHE A 25 6.85 -11.47 -2.56
CA PHE A 25 5.92 -11.42 -3.69
C PHE A 25 5.15 -12.74 -3.86
N ARG A 26 5.81 -13.91 -3.76
CA ARG A 26 5.13 -15.21 -3.78
C ARG A 26 4.11 -15.36 -2.66
N TYR A 27 4.41 -14.83 -1.45
CA TYR A 27 3.43 -14.85 -0.36
C TYR A 27 2.25 -13.92 -0.63
N THR A 28 2.47 -12.74 -1.23
CA THR A 28 1.36 -11.87 -1.63
C THR A 28 0.49 -12.52 -2.70
N GLU A 29 1.11 -13.23 -3.63
CA GLU A 29 0.43 -13.99 -4.69
C GLU A 29 -0.43 -15.11 -4.11
N LYS A 30 0.14 -15.94 -3.21
CA LYS A 30 -0.58 -17.00 -2.51
C LYS A 30 -1.77 -16.50 -1.69
N LEU A 31 -1.68 -15.30 -1.14
CA LEU A 31 -2.72 -14.69 -0.29
C LEU A 31 -3.64 -13.73 -1.05
N GLY A 32 -3.47 -13.58 -2.37
CA GLY A 32 -4.27 -12.66 -3.18
C GLY A 32 -4.11 -11.19 -2.80
N LYS A 33 -2.96 -10.79 -2.19
CA LYS A 33 -2.79 -9.42 -1.70
C LYS A 33 -2.32 -8.48 -2.81
N PRO A 34 -2.90 -7.28 -2.95
CA PRO A 34 -2.37 -6.18 -3.77
C PRO A 34 -0.92 -5.87 -3.42
N VAL A 35 -0.15 -5.44 -4.42
CA VAL A 35 1.26 -5.11 -4.26
C VAL A 35 1.55 -3.72 -4.83
N ILE A 36 2.27 -2.93 -4.05
CA ILE A 36 2.91 -1.68 -4.47
C ILE A 36 4.42 -1.87 -4.33
N PHE A 37 5.16 -1.57 -5.37
CA PHE A 37 6.62 -1.52 -5.31
C PHE A 37 7.08 -0.13 -4.89
N LEU A 38 8.05 -0.06 -3.98
CA LEU A 38 8.59 1.19 -3.48
C LEU A 38 10.10 1.18 -3.61
N VAL A 39 10.64 1.93 -4.56
CA VAL A 39 12.08 2.09 -4.74
C VAL A 39 12.59 3.13 -3.76
N ASN A 40 13.40 2.69 -2.81
CA ASN A 40 13.96 3.52 -1.72
C ASN A 40 15.45 3.76 -1.91
N GLN A 41 16.00 4.68 -1.14
CA GLN A 41 17.41 5.06 -1.18
C GLN A 41 17.83 5.66 -2.54
N LEU A 42 16.96 6.47 -3.11
CA LEU A 42 17.24 7.14 -4.39
C LEU A 42 18.42 8.12 -4.30
N ASP A 43 18.79 8.53 -3.10
CA ASP A 43 19.96 9.38 -2.81
C ASP A 43 21.29 8.61 -2.67
N HIS A 44 21.25 7.28 -2.76
CA HIS A 44 22.46 6.46 -2.71
C HIS A 44 23.27 6.58 -4.00
N GLU A 45 24.60 6.77 -3.89
CA GLU A 45 25.51 7.01 -5.03
C GLU A 45 25.43 5.98 -6.17
N LYS A 46 25.06 4.72 -5.83
CA LYS A 46 24.93 3.61 -6.78
C LYS A 46 23.48 3.31 -7.15
N CYS A 47 22.56 4.22 -6.83
CA CYS A 47 21.16 4.04 -7.20
C CYS A 47 20.99 4.18 -8.73
N ASP A 48 20.30 3.21 -9.32
CA ASP A 48 19.90 3.22 -10.73
C ASP A 48 18.42 2.83 -10.82
N TYR A 49 17.56 3.83 -10.90
CA TYR A 49 16.11 3.64 -10.94
C TYR A 49 15.65 2.90 -12.20
N ASP A 50 16.23 3.23 -13.35
CA ASP A 50 15.82 2.65 -14.64
C ASP A 50 16.18 1.16 -14.68
N MET A 51 17.36 0.79 -14.18
CA MET A 51 17.74 -0.61 -13.99
C MET A 51 16.76 -1.36 -13.09
N VAL A 52 16.39 -0.76 -11.94
CA VAL A 52 15.43 -1.38 -10.99
C VAL A 52 14.07 -1.58 -11.65
N LEU A 53 13.58 -0.59 -12.39
CA LEU A 53 12.29 -0.67 -13.10
C LEU A 53 12.30 -1.76 -14.17
N GLU A 54 13.39 -1.87 -14.93
CA GLU A 54 13.58 -2.92 -15.95
C GLU A 54 13.60 -4.32 -15.30
N GLN A 55 14.33 -4.48 -14.20
CA GLN A 55 14.35 -5.74 -13.44
C GLN A 55 12.97 -6.11 -12.90
N LEU A 56 12.19 -5.14 -12.40
CA LEU A 56 10.82 -5.37 -11.96
C LEU A 56 9.93 -5.83 -13.12
N ARG A 57 10.01 -5.16 -14.26
CA ARG A 57 9.25 -5.54 -15.47
C ARG A 57 9.65 -6.93 -15.98
N SER A 58 10.94 -7.24 -15.97
CA SER A 58 11.44 -8.58 -16.33
C SER A 58 10.92 -9.68 -15.39
N ALA A 59 10.82 -9.40 -14.09
CA ALA A 59 10.41 -10.38 -13.09
C ALA A 59 8.88 -10.53 -12.96
N TYR A 60 8.12 -9.43 -13.12
CA TYR A 60 6.68 -9.37 -12.79
C TYR A 60 5.79 -8.93 -13.96
N GLY A 61 6.39 -8.69 -15.12
CA GLY A 61 5.68 -8.43 -16.39
C GLY A 61 5.19 -7.00 -16.58
N SER A 62 4.31 -6.83 -17.58
CA SER A 62 3.73 -5.54 -17.98
C SER A 62 2.83 -4.89 -16.91
N LYS A 63 2.42 -5.64 -15.91
CA LYS A 63 1.64 -5.13 -14.77
C LYS A 63 2.42 -4.12 -13.89
N VAL A 64 3.74 -4.05 -14.04
CA VAL A 64 4.60 -3.09 -13.34
C VAL A 64 4.52 -1.74 -14.01
N VAL A 65 3.84 -0.80 -13.37
CA VAL A 65 3.54 0.53 -13.93
C VAL A 65 4.11 1.62 -13.02
N PRO A 66 5.03 2.47 -13.52
CA PRO A 66 5.55 3.57 -12.74
C PRO A 66 4.49 4.65 -12.54
N VAL A 67 4.25 5.02 -11.28
CA VAL A 67 3.43 6.18 -10.89
C VAL A 67 4.32 7.39 -10.69
N GLN A 68 5.60 7.17 -10.41
CA GLN A 68 6.60 8.22 -10.21
C GLN A 68 7.92 7.82 -10.85
N TYR A 69 8.70 8.82 -11.25
CA TYR A 69 10.10 8.63 -11.62
C TYR A 69 10.97 9.78 -11.11
N PRO A 70 12.22 9.52 -10.69
CA PRO A 70 13.15 10.56 -10.23
C PRO A 70 13.75 11.34 -11.41
N LEU A 71 14.00 12.64 -11.23
CA LEU A 71 14.72 13.46 -12.23
C LEU A 71 16.24 13.22 -12.17
N ALA A 72 16.73 12.82 -11.03
CA ALA A 72 18.12 12.39 -10.83
C ALA A 72 18.16 11.32 -9.73
N THR A 73 19.20 10.50 -9.71
CA THR A 73 19.48 9.54 -8.65
C THR A 73 20.85 9.85 -8.01
N GLY A 74 21.15 9.20 -6.90
CA GLY A 74 22.39 9.41 -6.17
C GLY A 74 22.36 10.67 -5.31
N PRO A 75 23.54 11.23 -4.96
CA PRO A 75 23.65 12.39 -4.08
C PRO A 75 22.88 13.63 -4.54
N ASN A 76 22.52 13.69 -5.82
CA ASN A 76 21.74 14.77 -6.42
C ASN A 76 20.22 14.55 -6.41
N PHE A 77 19.76 13.45 -5.87
CA PHE A 77 18.32 13.18 -5.75
C PHE A 77 17.66 14.23 -4.85
N ASN A 78 16.79 15.02 -5.45
CA ASN A 78 16.03 16.06 -4.76
C ASN A 78 14.64 16.30 -5.38
N SER A 79 14.30 15.59 -6.45
CA SER A 79 13.03 15.80 -7.16
C SER A 79 12.59 14.57 -7.93
N LEU A 80 11.28 14.45 -8.09
CA LEU A 80 10.62 13.42 -8.91
C LEU A 80 9.42 14.00 -9.64
N ILE A 81 8.98 13.30 -10.67
CA ILE A 81 7.70 13.54 -11.35
C ILE A 81 6.69 12.50 -10.90
N ASP A 82 5.51 12.95 -10.47
CA ASP A 82 4.33 12.13 -10.25
C ASP A 82 3.48 12.16 -11.52
N VAL A 83 3.42 11.03 -12.22
CA VAL A 83 2.73 10.95 -13.51
C VAL A 83 1.22 10.77 -13.35
N LEU A 84 0.73 10.38 -12.17
CA LEU A 84 -0.70 10.38 -11.89
C LEU A 84 -1.26 11.80 -11.82
N LEU A 85 -0.58 12.69 -11.11
CA LEU A 85 -0.99 14.08 -10.90
C LEU A 85 -0.39 15.06 -11.93
N MET A 86 0.54 14.61 -12.76
CA MET A 86 1.31 15.44 -13.68
C MET A 86 1.94 16.63 -12.96
N LYS A 87 2.66 16.35 -11.85
CA LYS A 87 3.32 17.35 -11.02
C LYS A 87 4.76 16.94 -10.68
N LYS A 88 5.61 17.94 -10.54
CA LYS A 88 6.97 17.80 -10.02
C LYS A 88 6.95 18.05 -8.52
N TYR A 89 7.58 17.15 -7.78
CA TYR A 89 7.84 17.27 -6.34
C TYR A 89 9.34 17.52 -6.13
N SER A 90 9.68 18.56 -5.39
CA SER A 90 11.06 18.93 -5.12
C SER A 90 11.28 19.15 -3.62
N TRP A 91 12.47 18.82 -3.13
CA TRP A 91 12.86 18.94 -1.73
C TRP A 91 14.17 19.69 -1.56
N GLY A 92 14.30 20.38 -0.42
CA GLY A 92 15.59 20.86 0.06
C GLY A 92 16.47 19.70 0.57
N PRO A 93 17.73 19.98 0.93
CA PRO A 93 18.70 18.97 1.38
C PRO A 93 18.22 18.11 2.58
N GLU A 94 17.43 18.72 3.46
CA GLU A 94 16.90 18.08 4.68
C GLU A 94 15.60 17.27 4.43
N GLY A 95 15.04 17.34 3.22
CA GLY A 95 13.79 16.67 2.89
C GLY A 95 12.55 17.31 3.52
N GLY A 96 11.58 16.49 3.89
CA GLY A 96 10.33 16.92 4.55
C GLY A 96 9.22 17.30 3.59
N ALA A 97 8.60 18.48 3.76
CA ALA A 97 7.50 18.93 2.89
C ALA A 97 8.04 19.32 1.49
N PRO A 98 7.44 18.82 0.40
CA PRO A 98 7.87 19.17 -0.95
C PRO A 98 7.38 20.55 -1.38
N THR A 99 8.11 21.16 -2.32
CA THR A 99 7.55 22.13 -3.23
C THR A 99 6.92 21.41 -4.41
N ILE A 100 5.70 21.78 -4.77
CA ILE A 100 4.94 21.14 -5.85
C ILE A 100 4.79 22.13 -6.99
N GLU A 101 5.23 21.74 -8.18
CA GLU A 101 5.27 22.56 -9.39
C GLU A 101 4.69 21.80 -10.58
N ASP A 102 4.45 22.50 -11.69
CA ASP A 102 4.11 21.85 -12.94
C ASP A 102 5.31 21.06 -13.49
N VAL A 103 5.04 20.06 -14.33
CA VAL A 103 6.09 19.28 -15.01
C VAL A 103 6.92 20.24 -15.87
N PRO A 104 8.26 20.24 -15.76
CA PRO A 104 9.13 21.04 -16.60
C PRO A 104 8.98 20.71 -18.08
N ALA A 105 9.17 21.70 -18.97
CA ALA A 105 8.99 21.52 -20.40
C ALA A 105 9.88 20.40 -20.98
N GLU A 106 11.09 20.25 -20.47
CA GLU A 106 12.04 19.20 -20.87
C GLU A 106 11.60 17.78 -20.49
N GLU A 107 10.75 17.63 -19.47
CA GLU A 107 10.23 16.35 -18.99
C GLU A 107 8.81 16.06 -19.49
N MET A 108 8.16 17.02 -20.12
CA MET A 108 6.73 16.93 -20.49
C MET A 108 6.45 15.76 -21.43
N GLU A 109 7.32 15.49 -22.41
CA GLU A 109 7.16 14.39 -23.36
C GLU A 109 7.16 13.04 -22.63
N LYS A 110 8.20 12.78 -21.82
CA LYS A 110 8.34 11.55 -21.02
C LYS A 110 7.18 11.40 -20.02
N ALA A 111 6.84 12.48 -19.33
CA ALA A 111 5.75 12.46 -18.35
C ALA A 111 4.40 12.15 -19.02
N THR A 112 4.12 12.73 -20.20
CA THR A 112 2.89 12.48 -20.95
C THR A 112 2.81 11.04 -21.46
N GLU A 113 3.91 10.48 -21.96
CA GLU A 113 3.98 9.08 -22.39
C GLU A 113 3.69 8.12 -21.22
N LEU A 114 4.33 8.34 -20.07
CA LEU A 114 4.12 7.54 -18.88
C LEU A 114 2.72 7.73 -18.29
N HIS A 115 2.18 8.94 -18.33
CA HIS A 115 0.81 9.22 -17.93
C HIS A 115 -0.20 8.45 -18.80
N LYS A 116 -0.03 8.48 -20.12
CA LYS A 116 -0.89 7.73 -21.04
C LYS A 116 -0.84 6.22 -20.78
N ALA A 117 0.34 5.67 -20.53
CA ALA A 117 0.50 4.26 -20.16
C ALA A 117 -0.16 3.94 -18.81
N LEU A 118 -0.13 4.87 -17.84
CA LEU A 118 -0.82 4.72 -16.56
C LEU A 118 -2.35 4.78 -16.72
N VAL A 119 -2.86 5.69 -17.57
CA VAL A 119 -4.30 5.79 -17.90
C VAL A 119 -4.79 4.50 -18.55
N GLU A 120 -4.08 3.98 -19.53
CA GLU A 120 -4.39 2.71 -20.20
C GLU A 120 -4.42 1.55 -19.20
N ALA A 121 -3.38 1.40 -18.39
CA ALA A 121 -3.31 0.36 -17.36
C ALA A 121 -4.42 0.49 -16.30
N ALA A 122 -4.84 1.69 -15.95
CA ALA A 122 -5.97 1.90 -15.05
C ALA A 122 -7.31 1.52 -15.70
N ALA A 123 -7.49 1.85 -16.98
CA ALA A 123 -8.72 1.54 -17.74
C ALA A 123 -8.93 0.04 -17.95
N GLU A 124 -7.85 -0.76 -18.11
CA GLU A 124 -7.92 -2.21 -18.37
C GLU A 124 -8.75 -3.01 -17.34
N HIS A 125 -8.99 -2.44 -16.15
CA HIS A 125 -9.63 -3.14 -15.04
C HIS A 125 -11.11 -2.80 -14.84
N ASP A 126 -11.68 -2.00 -15.76
CA ASP A 126 -13.09 -1.61 -15.73
C ASP A 126 -13.61 -1.34 -17.14
N GLU A 127 -14.70 -2.02 -17.55
CA GLU A 127 -15.27 -1.89 -18.90
C GLU A 127 -15.69 -0.45 -19.21
N SER A 128 -16.28 0.26 -18.23
CA SER A 128 -16.74 1.63 -18.44
C SER A 128 -15.59 2.63 -18.57
N LEU A 129 -14.48 2.40 -17.83
CA LEU A 129 -13.28 3.21 -17.96
C LEU A 129 -12.56 2.94 -19.29
N MET A 130 -12.58 1.68 -19.74
CA MET A 130 -12.01 1.30 -21.03
C MET A 130 -12.79 1.94 -22.20
N GLU A 131 -14.12 1.93 -22.16
CA GLU A 131 -14.95 2.63 -23.16
C GLU A 131 -14.62 4.12 -23.21
N LYS A 132 -14.55 4.78 -22.06
CA LYS A 132 -14.18 6.21 -21.97
C LYS A 132 -12.77 6.48 -22.51
N PHE A 133 -11.80 5.60 -22.19
CA PHE A 133 -10.45 5.74 -22.71
C PHE A 133 -10.41 5.65 -24.24
N PHE A 134 -11.15 4.73 -24.85
CA PHE A 134 -11.24 4.64 -26.31
C PHE A 134 -11.92 5.85 -26.96
N GLU A 135 -12.86 6.49 -26.27
CA GLU A 135 -13.55 7.66 -26.79
C GLU A 135 -12.77 8.96 -26.62
N GLN A 136 -12.06 9.14 -25.52
CA GLN A 136 -11.49 10.42 -25.09
C GLN A 136 -9.96 10.40 -24.95
N GLU A 137 -9.33 9.23 -25.04
CA GLU A 137 -7.90 8.99 -24.78
C GLU A 137 -7.41 9.50 -23.42
N SER A 138 -8.33 9.75 -22.48
CA SER A 138 -8.04 10.31 -21.15
C SER A 138 -9.08 9.87 -20.13
N LEU A 139 -8.69 9.88 -18.86
CA LEU A 139 -9.55 9.69 -17.69
C LEU A 139 -9.35 10.86 -16.73
N THR A 140 -10.38 11.19 -15.98
CA THR A 140 -10.25 12.13 -14.86
C THR A 140 -9.39 11.51 -13.74
N GLU A 141 -8.88 12.34 -12.84
CA GLU A 141 -8.08 11.87 -11.70
C GLU A 141 -8.85 10.85 -10.83
N ASP A 142 -10.13 11.08 -10.57
CA ASP A 142 -10.97 10.18 -9.77
C ASP A 142 -11.19 8.84 -10.49
N GLU A 143 -11.42 8.85 -11.81
CA GLU A 143 -11.53 7.65 -12.63
C GLU A 143 -10.22 6.87 -12.67
N MET A 144 -9.09 7.55 -12.78
CA MET A 144 -7.78 6.89 -12.68
C MET A 144 -7.57 6.24 -11.31
N ARG A 145 -7.93 6.92 -10.23
CA ARG A 145 -7.86 6.37 -8.87
C ARG A 145 -8.73 5.13 -8.72
N GLU A 146 -9.93 5.15 -9.27
CA GLU A 146 -10.84 3.99 -9.28
C GLU A 146 -10.27 2.83 -10.09
N GLY A 147 -9.78 3.08 -11.30
CA GLY A 147 -9.15 2.06 -12.15
C GLY A 147 -7.92 1.43 -11.49
N ILE A 148 -7.03 2.26 -10.92
CA ILE A 148 -5.86 1.78 -10.18
C ILE A 148 -6.29 0.92 -8.97
N ARG A 149 -7.33 1.31 -8.24
CA ARG A 149 -7.88 0.55 -7.11
C ARG A 149 -8.35 -0.83 -7.55
N LYS A 150 -9.11 -0.92 -8.63
CA LYS A 150 -9.58 -2.19 -9.22
C LYS A 150 -8.41 -3.04 -9.73
N GLY A 151 -7.44 -2.40 -10.38
CA GLY A 151 -6.20 -3.05 -10.84
C GLY A 151 -5.37 -3.62 -9.69
N LEU A 152 -5.26 -2.89 -8.57
CA LEU A 152 -4.62 -3.37 -7.34
C LEU A 152 -5.40 -4.55 -6.73
N ALA A 153 -6.72 -4.42 -6.55
CA ALA A 153 -7.56 -5.46 -5.94
C ALA A 153 -7.51 -6.78 -6.72
N SER A 154 -7.55 -6.70 -8.05
CA SER A 154 -7.44 -7.86 -8.96
C SER A 154 -6.01 -8.38 -9.15
N ARG A 155 -4.98 -7.70 -8.62
CA ARG A 155 -3.56 -7.95 -8.92
C ARG A 155 -3.24 -7.86 -10.42
N GLY A 156 -4.00 -7.07 -11.13
CA GLY A 156 -3.78 -6.75 -12.54
C GLY A 156 -2.71 -5.66 -12.73
N MET A 157 -2.44 -4.87 -11.70
CA MET A 157 -1.50 -3.75 -11.73
C MET A 157 -0.62 -3.71 -10.47
N PHE A 158 0.66 -3.37 -10.65
CA PHE A 158 1.64 -3.19 -9.59
C PHE A 158 2.28 -1.79 -9.71
N PRO A 159 1.73 -0.77 -9.03
CA PRO A 159 2.28 0.58 -9.07
C PRO A 159 3.69 0.66 -8.48
N VAL A 160 4.56 1.47 -9.09
CA VAL A 160 5.92 1.74 -8.60
C VAL A 160 6.04 3.18 -8.16
N PHE A 161 6.47 3.35 -6.91
CA PHE A 161 6.75 4.64 -6.26
C PHE A 161 8.23 4.84 -5.97
N CYS A 162 8.60 6.08 -5.78
CA CYS A 162 9.96 6.55 -5.53
C CYS A 162 10.07 7.26 -4.19
N VAL A 163 11.04 6.89 -3.34
CA VAL A 163 11.26 7.56 -2.06
C VAL A 163 12.74 7.62 -1.67
N CYS A 164 13.06 8.60 -0.83
CA CYS A 164 14.22 8.55 0.07
C CYS A 164 13.67 8.67 1.49
N ALA A 165 13.32 7.51 2.09
CA ALA A 165 12.61 7.46 3.36
C ALA A 165 13.42 8.07 4.52
N GLY A 166 14.76 7.93 4.51
CA GLY A 166 15.64 8.52 5.52
C GLY A 166 15.61 10.04 5.59
N LYS A 167 15.17 10.70 4.50
CA LYS A 167 15.03 12.15 4.40
C LYS A 167 13.58 12.62 4.26
N ASP A 168 12.60 11.76 4.48
CA ASP A 168 11.16 12.05 4.27
C ASP A 168 10.85 12.64 2.88
N MET A 169 11.59 12.21 1.83
CA MET A 169 11.32 12.59 0.45
C MET A 169 10.44 11.55 -0.23
N GLY A 170 9.28 11.94 -0.75
CA GLY A 170 8.29 11.08 -1.40
C GLY A 170 7.35 10.33 -0.46
N VAL A 171 7.67 10.19 0.84
CA VAL A 171 6.88 9.40 1.80
C VAL A 171 5.47 9.96 1.98
N ARG A 172 5.32 11.29 2.10
CA ARG A 172 4.01 11.94 2.28
C ARG A 172 3.09 11.69 1.08
N ARG A 173 3.62 11.75 -0.13
CA ARG A 173 2.85 11.47 -1.35
C ARG A 173 2.43 10.01 -1.45
N LEU A 174 3.29 9.07 -1.04
CA LEU A 174 2.92 7.67 -0.91
C LEU A 174 1.79 7.48 0.10
N MET A 175 1.87 8.10 1.29
CA MET A 175 0.82 8.01 2.31
C MET A 175 -0.52 8.57 1.83
N GLU A 176 -0.50 9.66 1.06
CA GLU A 176 -1.70 10.21 0.41
C GLU A 176 -2.30 9.21 -0.59
N PHE A 177 -1.47 8.59 -1.43
CA PHE A 177 -1.91 7.55 -2.35
C PHE A 177 -2.51 6.35 -1.61
N LEU A 178 -1.88 5.90 -0.53
CA LEU A 178 -2.41 4.80 0.29
C LEU A 178 -3.78 5.14 0.88
N GLY A 179 -3.98 6.36 1.33
CA GLY A 179 -5.26 6.80 1.89
C GLY A 179 -6.39 6.94 0.87
N ASN A 180 -6.06 7.21 -0.40
CA ASN A 180 -7.05 7.58 -1.41
C ASN A 180 -7.26 6.54 -2.51
N VAL A 181 -6.30 5.63 -2.72
CA VAL A 181 -6.29 4.76 -3.91
C VAL A 181 -6.27 3.27 -3.60
N VAL A 182 -5.62 2.83 -2.51
CA VAL A 182 -5.58 1.39 -2.23
C VAL A 182 -6.95 0.82 -1.93
N PRO A 183 -7.21 -0.47 -2.25
CA PRO A 183 -8.47 -1.11 -1.95
C PRO A 183 -8.81 -1.07 -0.46
N PHE A 184 -10.07 -0.82 -0.15
CA PHE A 184 -10.59 -0.94 1.21
C PHE A 184 -10.73 -2.41 1.62
N VAL A 185 -10.86 -2.65 2.91
CA VAL A 185 -10.93 -4.01 3.46
C VAL A 185 -12.11 -4.83 2.91
N ASP A 186 -13.22 -4.18 2.60
CA ASP A 186 -14.44 -4.78 2.04
C ASP A 186 -14.36 -5.04 0.53
N GLU A 187 -13.41 -4.42 -0.16
CA GLU A 187 -13.11 -4.66 -1.58
C GLU A 187 -12.15 -5.84 -1.79
N MET A 188 -11.58 -6.36 -0.70
CA MET A 188 -10.63 -7.47 -0.76
C MET A 188 -11.34 -8.84 -0.80
N PRO A 189 -10.68 -9.87 -1.37
CA PRO A 189 -11.22 -11.22 -1.33
C PRO A 189 -11.59 -11.66 0.09
N PRO A 190 -12.73 -12.32 0.28
CA PRO A 190 -13.21 -12.71 1.60
C PRO A 190 -12.24 -13.69 2.27
N VAL A 191 -12.09 -13.55 3.58
CA VAL A 191 -11.31 -14.48 4.40
C VAL A 191 -12.19 -15.64 4.85
N HIS A 192 -11.62 -16.84 4.95
CA HIS A 192 -12.32 -18.01 5.46
C HIS A 192 -11.76 -18.38 6.84
N ASN A 193 -12.65 -18.71 7.76
CA ASN A 193 -12.25 -19.27 9.04
C ASN A 193 -11.79 -20.73 8.91
N THR A 194 -11.34 -21.33 10.00
CA THR A 194 -10.87 -22.74 10.02
C THR A 194 -11.96 -23.77 9.69
N ARG A 195 -13.22 -23.37 9.69
CA ARG A 195 -14.37 -24.22 9.31
C ARG A 195 -14.77 -24.05 7.84
N GLY A 196 -14.07 -23.18 7.10
CA GLY A 196 -14.37 -22.83 5.71
C GLY A 196 -15.52 -21.84 5.54
N GLU A 197 -16.01 -21.23 6.63
CA GLU A 197 -17.05 -20.21 6.57
C GLU A 197 -16.46 -18.86 6.17
N VAL A 198 -17.18 -18.12 5.33
CA VAL A 198 -16.78 -16.77 4.89
C VAL A 198 -16.91 -15.78 6.03
N VAL A 199 -15.83 -15.07 6.32
CA VAL A 199 -15.79 -13.93 7.26
C VAL A 199 -15.73 -12.66 6.44
N LYS A 200 -16.83 -11.88 6.43
CA LYS A 200 -16.88 -10.58 5.75
C LYS A 200 -16.49 -9.47 6.74
N PRO A 201 -15.76 -8.45 6.29
CA PRO A 201 -15.40 -7.30 7.11
C PRO A 201 -16.60 -6.33 7.27
N ASP A 202 -17.66 -6.81 7.91
CA ASP A 202 -18.89 -6.06 8.16
C ASP A 202 -18.89 -5.54 9.61
N PRO A 203 -18.88 -4.22 9.85
CA PRO A 203 -18.94 -3.65 11.19
C PRO A 203 -20.21 -4.03 11.99
N ASN A 204 -21.28 -4.42 11.30
CA ASN A 204 -22.54 -4.84 11.91
C ASN A 204 -22.69 -6.37 11.98
N GLY A 205 -21.69 -7.09 11.51
CA GLY A 205 -21.66 -8.56 11.54
C GLY A 205 -21.28 -9.12 12.92
N PRO A 206 -21.25 -10.45 13.06
CA PRO A 206 -20.80 -11.10 14.28
C PRO A 206 -19.32 -10.80 14.51
N THR A 207 -18.97 -10.45 15.75
CA THR A 207 -17.59 -10.07 16.11
C THR A 207 -16.64 -11.27 15.99
N SER A 208 -15.58 -11.09 15.22
CA SER A 208 -14.50 -12.04 15.04
C SER A 208 -13.15 -11.33 15.10
N LEU A 209 -12.26 -11.81 15.95
CA LEU A 209 -10.92 -11.25 16.16
C LEU A 209 -9.86 -12.28 15.78
N TYR A 210 -8.83 -11.83 15.09
CA TYR A 210 -7.65 -12.64 14.74
C TYR A 210 -6.42 -12.12 15.49
N PHE A 211 -5.98 -12.89 16.50
CA PHE A 211 -4.75 -12.58 17.24
C PHE A 211 -3.54 -13.14 16.48
N PHE A 212 -2.61 -12.25 16.12
CA PHE A 212 -1.48 -12.60 15.27
C PHE A 212 -0.10 -12.43 15.90
N LYS A 213 -0.04 -11.74 17.06
CA LYS A 213 1.22 -11.50 17.75
C LYS A 213 1.00 -11.32 19.24
N THR A 214 1.85 -11.93 20.04
CA THR A 214 1.98 -11.66 21.48
C THR A 214 3.36 -11.07 21.74
N ALA A 215 3.44 -10.03 22.55
CA ALA A 215 4.68 -9.42 23.01
C ALA A 215 4.61 -9.23 24.54
N VAL A 216 5.74 -9.46 25.21
CA VAL A 216 5.89 -9.12 26.63
C VAL A 216 6.54 -7.75 26.72
N GLU A 217 5.88 -6.81 27.34
CA GLU A 217 6.40 -5.46 27.48
C GLU A 217 6.69 -5.10 28.93
N PRO A 218 7.82 -4.44 29.22
CA PRO A 218 8.15 -3.98 30.56
C PRO A 218 7.01 -3.13 31.14
N HIS A 219 6.64 -3.37 32.39
CA HIS A 219 5.62 -2.65 33.17
C HIS A 219 4.16 -2.84 32.72
N ILE A 220 3.89 -3.53 31.60
CA ILE A 220 2.53 -3.75 31.08
C ILE A 220 2.18 -5.24 31.14
N GLY A 221 3.16 -6.11 30.93
CA GLY A 221 2.95 -7.56 30.84
C GLY A 221 2.68 -8.01 29.40
N ASP A 222 1.82 -9.02 29.26
CA ASP A 222 1.47 -9.59 27.96
C ASP A 222 0.57 -8.64 27.16
N VAL A 223 1.05 -8.27 25.98
CA VAL A 223 0.30 -7.46 25.00
C VAL A 223 0.00 -8.34 23.79
N GLN A 224 -1.26 -8.40 23.42
CA GLN A 224 -1.71 -9.18 22.28
C GLN A 224 -2.18 -8.27 21.16
N TYR A 225 -1.64 -8.48 19.96
CA TYR A 225 -2.01 -7.74 18.77
C TYR A 225 -3.06 -8.53 17.99
N PHE A 226 -4.13 -7.83 17.59
CA PHE A 226 -5.23 -8.44 16.86
C PHE A 226 -5.70 -7.57 15.69
N LYS A 227 -6.38 -8.21 14.73
CA LYS A 227 -7.20 -7.56 13.70
C LYS A 227 -8.66 -7.90 13.95
N VAL A 228 -9.54 -6.90 13.85
CA VAL A 228 -10.99 -7.11 13.82
C VAL A 228 -11.35 -7.61 12.42
N MET A 229 -11.74 -8.86 12.31
CA MET A 229 -12.08 -9.49 11.03
C MET A 229 -13.53 -9.24 10.63
N SER A 230 -14.43 -9.09 11.60
CA SER A 230 -15.85 -8.79 11.43
C SER A 230 -16.41 -8.21 12.73
N GLY A 231 -17.50 -7.47 12.65
CA GLY A 231 -18.19 -6.88 13.80
C GLY A 231 -17.40 -5.72 14.42
N LYS A 232 -17.59 -5.59 15.71
CA LYS A 232 -16.96 -4.58 16.56
C LYS A 232 -16.47 -5.22 17.86
N VAL A 233 -15.46 -4.62 18.47
CA VAL A 233 -14.99 -4.99 19.80
C VAL A 233 -14.99 -3.77 20.69
N HIS A 234 -15.53 -3.93 21.91
CA HIS A 234 -15.50 -2.91 22.94
C HIS A 234 -14.60 -3.32 24.11
N GLU A 235 -14.11 -2.32 24.83
CA GLU A 235 -13.40 -2.54 26.09
C GLU A 235 -14.28 -3.31 27.07
N GLY A 236 -13.73 -4.30 27.73
CA GLY A 236 -14.42 -5.07 28.79
C GLY A 236 -15.33 -6.20 28.29
N GLU A 237 -15.38 -6.48 26.99
CA GLU A 237 -16.19 -7.58 26.46
C GLU A 237 -15.54 -8.95 26.69
N ASP A 238 -16.42 -9.97 26.79
CA ASP A 238 -16.03 -11.37 26.91
C ASP A 238 -16.14 -12.07 25.55
N PHE A 239 -15.10 -12.79 25.15
CA PHE A 239 -15.04 -13.56 23.92
C PHE A 239 -14.79 -15.04 24.20
N THR A 240 -15.15 -15.89 23.26
CA THR A 240 -14.80 -17.31 23.30
C THR A 240 -13.56 -17.55 22.44
N ASN A 241 -12.50 -18.05 23.04
CA ASN A 241 -11.33 -18.51 22.32
C ASN A 241 -11.70 -19.75 21.50
N ALA A 242 -11.66 -19.63 20.17
CA ALA A 242 -12.10 -20.68 19.26
C ALA A 242 -11.27 -21.97 19.35
N ASP A 243 -9.99 -21.86 19.68
CA ASP A 243 -9.07 -22.99 19.78
C ASP A 243 -9.23 -23.77 21.08
N ARG A 244 -9.51 -23.06 22.19
CA ARG A 244 -9.58 -23.63 23.55
C ARG A 244 -10.97 -23.79 24.09
N GLY A 245 -11.97 -23.11 23.51
CA GLY A 245 -13.34 -23.06 24.04
C GLY A 245 -13.47 -22.28 25.35
N SER A 246 -12.41 -21.61 25.80
CA SER A 246 -12.41 -20.81 27.04
C SER A 246 -13.00 -19.43 26.79
N LYS A 247 -13.65 -18.86 27.84
CA LYS A 247 -14.04 -17.46 27.83
C LYS A 247 -12.84 -16.62 28.25
N GLU A 248 -12.58 -15.54 27.50
CA GLU A 248 -11.51 -14.61 27.72
C GLU A 248 -12.05 -13.19 27.67
N ARG A 249 -11.60 -12.32 28.59
CA ARG A 249 -12.03 -10.93 28.67
C ARG A 249 -10.97 -10.01 28.09
N ILE A 250 -11.38 -9.15 27.18
CA ILE A 250 -10.54 -8.07 26.66
C ILE A 250 -10.70 -6.85 27.56
N ALA A 251 -9.76 -6.67 28.50
CA ALA A 251 -9.88 -5.64 29.53
C ALA A 251 -9.73 -4.22 28.97
N GLN A 252 -8.80 -4.03 28.04
CA GLN A 252 -8.50 -2.73 27.41
C GLN A 252 -8.06 -2.92 25.98
N ILE A 253 -8.39 -1.95 25.11
CA ILE A 253 -8.00 -1.92 23.70
C ILE A 253 -7.30 -0.60 23.37
N TYR A 254 -6.30 -0.70 22.49
CA TYR A 254 -5.45 0.43 22.10
C TYR A 254 -5.23 0.44 20.59
N ALA A 255 -5.32 1.62 19.99
CA ALA A 255 -4.72 1.89 18.68
C ALA A 255 -3.23 2.18 18.88
N CYS A 256 -2.36 1.55 18.07
CA CYS A 256 -0.92 1.66 18.20
C CYS A 256 -0.29 2.41 17.02
N ALA A 257 0.49 3.44 17.31
CA ALA A 257 1.30 4.17 16.35
C ALA A 257 2.77 4.17 16.83
N GLY A 258 3.54 3.19 16.40
CA GLY A 258 4.88 2.94 16.92
C GLY A 258 4.87 2.63 18.42
N ALA A 259 5.60 3.40 19.21
CA ALA A 259 5.62 3.29 20.67
C ALA A 259 4.41 3.94 21.35
N ASN A 260 3.65 4.77 20.64
CA ASN A 260 2.49 5.46 21.18
C ASN A 260 1.28 4.56 21.15
N ARG A 261 0.56 4.53 22.27
CA ARG A 261 -0.70 3.81 22.44
C ARG A 261 -1.77 4.79 22.81
N ILE A 262 -2.86 4.76 22.05
CA ILE A 262 -4.03 5.56 22.28
C ILE A 262 -5.12 4.61 22.71
N LYS A 263 -5.60 4.78 23.96
CA LYS A 263 -6.74 4.00 24.46
C LYS A 263 -7.98 4.37 23.63
N VAL A 264 -8.70 3.35 23.18
CA VAL A 264 -9.95 3.51 22.43
C VAL A 264 -11.04 2.69 23.09
N GLU A 265 -12.29 3.10 22.91
CA GLU A 265 -13.45 2.41 23.48
C GLU A 265 -13.98 1.32 22.56
N GLU A 266 -13.81 1.51 21.24
CA GLU A 266 -14.31 0.61 20.21
C GLU A 266 -13.26 0.46 19.09
N MET A 267 -13.20 -0.72 18.47
CA MET A 267 -12.58 -0.96 17.17
C MET A 267 -13.54 -1.74 16.27
N VAL A 268 -13.50 -1.47 14.97
CA VAL A 268 -14.42 -2.05 13.97
C VAL A 268 -13.69 -2.94 12.98
N ALA A 269 -14.45 -3.71 12.20
CA ALA A 269 -13.93 -4.58 11.15
C ALA A 269 -12.91 -3.84 10.24
N GLY A 270 -11.72 -4.43 10.12
CA GLY A 270 -10.56 -3.85 9.42
C GLY A 270 -9.50 -3.26 10.34
N ASP A 271 -9.86 -2.82 11.54
CA ASP A 271 -8.93 -2.22 12.49
C ASP A 271 -7.90 -3.23 13.04
N ILE A 272 -6.70 -2.72 13.33
CA ILE A 272 -5.61 -3.45 13.98
C ILE A 272 -5.29 -2.76 15.30
N GLY A 273 -5.28 -3.52 16.34
CA GLY A 273 -5.03 -3.03 17.69
C GLY A 273 -4.30 -4.02 18.59
#